data_78977dde417dab9f5702a84653f302a8
#
_entry.id   78977dde417dab9f5702a84653f302a8
#
_cell.length_a   1.000
_cell.length_b   1.000
_cell.length_c   1.000
_cell.angle_alpha   90.00
_cell.angle_beta   90.00
_cell.angle_gamma   90.00
#
_symmetry.space_group_name_H-M   'P 1'
#
loop_
_entity.id
_entity.type
_entity.pdbx_description
1 polymer ?
#
loop_
_entity_poly.entity_id
_entity_poly.type
_entity_poly.pdbx_seq_one_letter_code
_entity_poly.pdbx_strand_id
1 'polypeptide(L)'
;ADVTAVAYLAAAILFILGLKGLARPRTAPRGNLLGASGMLVAILATLLDRSIVDFRVLLAGLVVGSAIGAVLAVQVRMTGMPQLVALFNGFGGGASVLVAGASFLEVVDKGRVDDQLAVAAALTALIGIVTLTGSLVAFAKLQEVLSLRGFRGQGVLRALLALVSVASATMVVVSPGDVGWFWLLVGAGALLGVLGTVAIGGADMPVVIALLNAFSGLAASTAGFVLDNPLLIIAGSLVGASGVILTQIMCTSMNRSL
;
A
#
# COMPACT_ATOMS: atom_id res chain seq x y z
N ALA A 1 -25.46 -10.18 -4.56
CA ALA A 1 -24.16 -10.47 -5.18
C ALA A 1 -23.99 -9.69 -6.50
N ASP A 2 -25.00 -9.68 -7.37
CA ASP A 2 -24.88 -9.10 -8.71
C ASP A 2 -24.73 -7.56 -8.72
N VAL A 3 -25.41 -6.85 -7.84
CA VAL A 3 -25.38 -5.38 -7.77
C VAL A 3 -24.02 -4.89 -7.28
N THR A 4 -23.45 -5.51 -6.26
CA THR A 4 -22.11 -5.17 -5.73
C THR A 4 -21.01 -5.44 -6.77
N ALA A 5 -21.10 -6.57 -7.48
CA ALA A 5 -20.16 -6.90 -8.56
C ALA A 5 -20.21 -5.89 -9.71
N VAL A 6 -21.42 -5.49 -10.13
CA VAL A 6 -21.60 -4.46 -11.17
C VAL A 6 -21.07 -3.10 -10.69
N ALA A 7 -21.29 -2.74 -9.43
CA ALA A 7 -20.77 -1.50 -8.87
C ALA A 7 -19.23 -1.51 -8.79
N TYR A 8 -18.60 -2.61 -8.41
CA TYR A 8 -17.15 -2.74 -8.44
C TYR A 8 -16.59 -2.70 -9.86
N LEU A 9 -17.27 -3.31 -10.83
CA LEU A 9 -16.88 -3.20 -12.23
C LEU A 9 -16.95 -1.74 -12.73
N ALA A 10 -18.02 -1.02 -12.39
CA ALA A 10 -18.15 0.40 -12.72
C ALA A 10 -17.04 1.23 -12.07
N ALA A 11 -16.73 0.99 -10.79
CA ALA A 11 -15.62 1.63 -10.10
C ALA A 11 -14.27 1.34 -10.78
N ALA A 12 -14.01 0.09 -11.19
CA ALA A 12 -12.78 -0.29 -11.90
C ALA A 12 -12.65 0.47 -13.24
N ILE A 13 -13.72 0.57 -14.00
CA ILE A 13 -13.75 1.34 -15.26
C ILE A 13 -13.43 2.81 -14.98
N LEU A 14 -14.02 3.40 -13.95
CA LEU A 14 -13.77 4.79 -13.57
C LEU A 14 -12.31 5.01 -13.14
N PHE A 15 -11.69 4.06 -12.43
CA PHE A 15 -10.27 4.13 -12.09
C PHE A 15 -9.37 4.03 -13.33
N ILE A 16 -9.65 3.12 -14.26
CA ILE A 16 -8.89 2.98 -15.52
C ILE A 16 -8.97 4.27 -16.33
N LEU A 17 -10.16 4.83 -16.48
CA LEU A 17 -10.37 6.09 -17.20
C LEU A 17 -9.74 7.27 -16.46
N GLY A 18 -9.79 7.27 -15.13
CA GLY A 18 -9.13 8.23 -14.26
C GLY A 18 -7.62 8.23 -14.48
N LEU A 19 -6.96 7.08 -14.38
CA LEU A 19 -5.52 6.93 -14.61
C LEU A 19 -5.13 7.36 -16.02
N LYS A 20 -5.91 6.96 -17.04
CA LYS A 20 -5.69 7.42 -18.42
C LYS A 20 -5.80 8.95 -18.53
N GLY A 21 -6.74 9.57 -17.81
CA GLY A 21 -6.91 11.03 -17.78
C GLY A 21 -5.73 11.74 -17.12
N LEU A 22 -5.12 11.16 -16.10
CA LEU A 22 -3.96 11.72 -15.38
C LEU A 22 -2.68 11.77 -16.22
N ALA A 23 -2.59 10.99 -17.31
CA ALA A 23 -1.40 10.95 -18.17
C ALA A 23 -1.11 12.27 -18.91
N ARG A 24 -2.05 13.23 -18.96
CA ARG A 24 -1.87 14.51 -19.63
C ARG A 24 -2.34 15.66 -18.73
N PRO A 25 -1.58 16.78 -18.59
CA PRO A 25 -1.95 17.91 -17.74
C PRO A 25 -3.34 18.49 -18.03
N ARG A 26 -3.74 18.55 -19.30
CA ARG A 26 -5.05 19.09 -19.73
C ARG A 26 -6.23 18.23 -19.28
N THR A 27 -6.05 16.92 -19.18
CA THR A 27 -7.10 15.96 -18.80
C THR A 27 -7.00 15.54 -17.33
N ALA A 28 -5.89 15.88 -16.64
CA ALA A 28 -5.64 15.47 -15.27
C ALA A 28 -6.77 15.86 -14.29
N PRO A 29 -7.36 17.08 -14.32
CA PRO A 29 -8.47 17.41 -13.42
C PRO A 29 -9.69 16.50 -13.61
N ARG A 30 -10.02 16.17 -14.86
CA ARG A 30 -11.11 15.22 -15.19
C ARG A 30 -10.75 13.81 -14.76
N GLY A 31 -9.52 13.38 -14.99
CA GLY A 31 -9.01 12.08 -14.56
C GLY A 31 -9.10 11.91 -13.04
N ASN A 32 -8.73 12.95 -12.29
CA ASN A 32 -8.83 12.95 -10.84
C ASN A 32 -10.29 12.86 -10.37
N LEU A 33 -11.21 13.58 -11.01
CA LEU A 33 -12.66 13.50 -10.71
C LEU A 33 -13.22 12.09 -10.98
N LEU A 34 -12.82 11.46 -12.08
CA LEU A 34 -13.22 10.08 -12.40
C LEU A 34 -12.70 9.09 -11.36
N GLY A 35 -11.43 9.23 -10.93
CA GLY A 35 -10.87 8.42 -9.85
C GLY A 35 -11.61 8.61 -8.52
N ALA A 36 -11.91 9.85 -8.15
CA ALA A 36 -12.70 10.15 -6.95
C ALA A 36 -14.11 9.58 -7.02
N SER A 37 -14.76 9.67 -8.20
CA SER A 37 -16.08 9.06 -8.42
C SER A 37 -16.04 7.54 -8.33
N GLY A 38 -14.98 6.91 -8.87
CA GLY A 38 -14.75 5.48 -8.75
C GLY A 38 -14.60 5.05 -7.29
N MET A 39 -13.84 5.81 -6.49
CA MET A 39 -13.70 5.57 -5.05
C MET A 39 -15.04 5.69 -4.33
N LEU A 40 -15.85 6.71 -4.63
CA LEU A 40 -17.17 6.88 -4.04
C LEU A 40 -18.08 5.68 -4.35
N VAL A 41 -18.10 5.22 -5.60
CA VAL A 41 -18.87 4.04 -6.01
C VAL A 41 -18.38 2.79 -5.25
N ALA A 42 -17.07 2.61 -5.13
CA ALA A 42 -16.49 1.48 -4.39
C ALA A 42 -16.88 1.50 -2.91
N ILE A 43 -16.81 2.65 -2.25
CA ILE A 43 -17.21 2.82 -0.84
C ILE A 43 -18.69 2.51 -0.67
N LEU A 44 -19.55 3.05 -1.53
CA LEU A 44 -21.00 2.78 -1.47
C LEU A 44 -21.30 1.30 -1.72
N ALA A 45 -20.62 0.66 -2.67
CA ALA A 45 -20.77 -0.76 -2.93
C ALA A 45 -20.36 -1.62 -1.71
N THR A 46 -19.24 -1.26 -1.05
CA THR A 46 -18.79 -1.93 0.16
C THR A 46 -19.77 -1.74 1.31
N LEU A 47 -20.32 -0.52 1.50
CA LEU A 47 -21.31 -0.25 2.55
C LEU A 47 -22.62 -1.02 2.36
N LEU A 48 -22.93 -1.41 1.12
CA LEU A 48 -24.11 -2.23 0.80
C LEU A 48 -23.84 -3.74 0.97
N ASP A 49 -22.58 -4.11 1.22
CA ASP A 49 -22.23 -5.51 1.44
C ASP A 49 -22.72 -5.97 2.81
N ARG A 50 -23.52 -7.05 2.80
CA ARG A 50 -24.12 -7.61 4.02
C ARG A 50 -23.12 -8.40 4.87
N SER A 51 -21.90 -8.59 4.42
CA SER A 51 -20.84 -9.27 5.17
C SER A 51 -20.23 -8.41 6.27
N ILE A 52 -20.51 -7.09 6.28
CA ILE A 52 -19.97 -6.16 7.27
C ILE A 52 -20.67 -6.37 8.63
N VAL A 53 -19.86 -6.76 9.61
CA VAL A 53 -20.34 -7.12 10.95
C VAL A 53 -20.55 -5.88 11.84
N ASP A 54 -19.70 -4.85 11.72
CA ASP A 54 -19.78 -3.65 12.56
C ASP A 54 -19.67 -2.35 11.75
N PHE A 55 -20.84 -1.80 11.43
CA PHE A 55 -20.95 -0.50 10.75
C PHE A 55 -20.45 0.68 11.59
N ARG A 56 -20.42 0.58 12.93
CA ARG A 56 -20.03 1.71 13.80
C ARG A 56 -18.54 1.99 13.64
N VAL A 57 -17.70 0.96 13.70
CA VAL A 57 -16.24 1.08 13.53
C VAL A 57 -15.91 1.56 12.13
N LEU A 58 -16.59 1.01 11.11
CA LEU A 58 -16.40 1.40 9.72
C LEU A 58 -16.77 2.87 9.48
N LEU A 59 -17.93 3.32 9.95
CA LEU A 59 -18.36 4.71 9.83
C LEU A 59 -17.46 5.66 10.61
N ALA A 60 -17.05 5.29 11.82
CA ALA A 60 -16.10 6.08 12.61
C ALA A 60 -14.77 6.25 11.86
N GLY A 61 -14.21 5.16 11.30
CA GLY A 61 -12.99 5.20 10.48
C GLY A 61 -13.16 6.06 9.23
N LEU A 62 -14.29 5.95 8.54
CA LEU A 62 -14.61 6.75 7.36
C LEU A 62 -14.71 8.25 7.69
N VAL A 63 -15.40 8.62 8.75
CA VAL A 63 -15.56 10.02 9.17
C VAL A 63 -14.20 10.60 9.61
N VAL A 64 -13.46 9.91 10.47
CA VAL A 64 -12.17 10.36 10.95
C VAL A 64 -11.15 10.45 9.80
N GLY A 65 -11.07 9.43 8.95
CA GLY A 65 -10.17 9.41 7.79
C GLY A 65 -10.50 10.51 6.78
N SER A 66 -11.78 10.72 6.50
CA SER A 66 -12.23 11.80 5.61
C SER A 66 -11.94 13.19 6.18
N ALA A 67 -12.14 13.40 7.46
CA ALA A 67 -11.83 14.66 8.12
C ALA A 67 -10.34 14.97 8.07
N ILE A 68 -9.49 14.00 8.45
CA ILE A 68 -8.02 14.15 8.37
C ILE A 68 -7.59 14.40 6.92
N GLY A 69 -8.08 13.61 5.98
CA GLY A 69 -7.74 13.73 4.56
C GLY A 69 -8.14 15.09 3.98
N ALA A 70 -9.34 15.58 4.30
CA ALA A 70 -9.82 16.89 3.86
C ALA A 70 -8.97 18.04 4.43
N VAL A 71 -8.64 17.99 5.72
CA VAL A 71 -7.77 19.00 6.35
C VAL A 71 -6.39 19.02 5.69
N LEU A 72 -5.78 17.86 5.50
CA LEU A 72 -4.47 17.76 4.84
C LEU A 72 -4.52 18.26 3.39
N ALA A 73 -5.56 17.90 2.64
CA ALA A 73 -5.71 18.31 1.25
C ALA A 73 -5.83 19.84 1.07
N VAL A 74 -6.48 20.53 2.03
CA VAL A 74 -6.69 21.99 1.97
C VAL A 74 -5.48 22.77 2.53
N GLN A 75 -4.82 22.24 3.56
CA GLN A 75 -3.77 22.98 4.28
C GLN A 75 -2.36 22.76 3.72
N VAL A 76 -2.12 21.64 3.01
CA VAL A 76 -0.77 21.35 2.51
C VAL A 76 -0.43 22.22 1.32
N ARG A 77 0.70 22.91 1.42
CA ARG A 77 1.25 23.73 0.33
C ARG A 77 1.82 22.83 -0.77
N MET A 78 1.88 23.34 -2.01
CA MET A 78 2.46 22.60 -3.16
C MET A 78 3.89 22.10 -2.89
N THR A 79 4.67 22.85 -2.13
CA THR A 79 6.03 22.44 -1.70
C THR A 79 6.04 21.26 -0.74
N GLY A 80 4.95 21.01 -0.03
CA GLY A 80 4.76 19.86 0.87
C GLY A 80 4.13 18.63 0.22
N MET A 81 3.84 18.66 -1.09
CA MET A 81 3.19 17.52 -1.76
C MET A 81 4.00 16.21 -1.69
N PRO A 82 5.34 16.20 -1.85
CA PRO A 82 6.10 14.96 -1.73
C PRO A 82 5.96 14.29 -0.35
N GLN A 83 5.92 15.10 0.72
CA GLN A 83 5.72 14.62 2.08
C GLN A 83 4.32 13.99 2.23
N LEU A 84 3.29 14.67 1.72
CA LEU A 84 1.92 14.19 1.77
C LEU A 84 1.74 12.87 1.00
N VAL A 85 2.33 12.78 -0.19
CA VAL A 85 2.31 11.55 -0.99
C VAL A 85 3.01 10.41 -0.26
N ALA A 86 4.19 10.66 0.35
CA ALA A 86 4.87 9.65 1.15
C ALA A 86 3.97 9.16 2.29
N LEU A 87 3.32 10.06 3.02
CA LEU A 87 2.43 9.71 4.12
C LEU A 87 1.24 8.85 3.67
N PHE A 88 0.59 9.22 2.57
CA PHE A 88 -0.55 8.46 2.03
C PHE A 88 -0.13 7.08 1.49
N ASN A 89 1.03 6.96 0.87
CA ASN A 89 1.59 5.65 0.48
C ASN A 89 1.78 4.76 1.72
N GLY A 90 2.32 5.32 2.80
CA GLY A 90 2.49 4.61 4.07
C GLY A 90 1.17 4.11 4.64
N PHE A 91 0.17 4.98 4.71
CA PHE A 91 -1.16 4.60 5.20
C PHE A 91 -1.84 3.56 4.31
N GLY A 92 -1.68 3.64 2.97
CA GLY A 92 -2.17 2.62 2.04
C GLY A 92 -1.54 1.25 2.29
N GLY A 93 -0.20 1.21 2.46
CA GLY A 93 0.51 -0.01 2.83
C GLY A 93 0.06 -0.56 4.18
N GLY A 94 -0.04 0.30 5.20
CA GLY A 94 -0.50 -0.07 6.54
C GLY A 94 -1.93 -0.60 6.55
N ALA A 95 -2.85 0.06 5.85
CA ALA A 95 -4.23 -0.39 5.70
C ALA A 95 -4.30 -1.79 5.07
N SER A 96 -3.52 -2.03 4.01
CA SER A 96 -3.46 -3.34 3.35
C SER A 96 -2.98 -4.44 4.31
N VAL A 97 -1.94 -4.17 5.13
CA VAL A 97 -1.46 -5.13 6.14
C VAL A 97 -2.52 -5.42 7.20
N LEU A 98 -3.19 -4.39 7.70
CA LEU A 98 -4.20 -4.56 8.75
C LEU A 98 -5.41 -5.36 8.24
N VAL A 99 -5.91 -5.03 7.07
CA VAL A 99 -7.09 -5.70 6.50
C VAL A 99 -6.76 -7.15 6.11
N ALA A 100 -5.66 -7.37 5.39
CA ALA A 100 -5.25 -8.73 5.00
C ALA A 100 -4.84 -9.56 6.21
N GLY A 101 -4.16 -8.95 7.19
CA GLY A 101 -3.79 -9.60 8.44
C GLY A 101 -5.02 -10.03 9.27
N ALA A 102 -6.00 -9.15 9.41
CA ALA A 102 -7.25 -9.47 10.11
C ALA A 102 -7.98 -10.64 9.45
N SER A 103 -8.12 -10.61 8.12
CA SER A 103 -8.75 -11.70 7.37
C SER A 103 -7.97 -13.02 7.48
N PHE A 104 -6.63 -12.96 7.38
CA PHE A 104 -5.77 -14.14 7.54
C PHE A 104 -5.93 -14.77 8.93
N LEU A 105 -5.86 -13.97 10.01
CA LEU A 105 -5.99 -14.45 11.38
C LEU A 105 -7.37 -15.06 11.65
N GLU A 106 -8.43 -14.46 11.11
CA GLU A 106 -9.78 -14.98 11.22
C GLU A 106 -9.93 -16.37 10.56
N VAL A 107 -9.29 -16.56 9.39
CA VAL A 107 -9.33 -17.83 8.67
C VAL A 107 -8.46 -18.88 9.36
N VAL A 108 -7.32 -18.50 9.94
CA VAL A 108 -6.47 -19.38 10.77
C VAL A 108 -7.27 -19.92 11.96
N ASP A 109 -7.99 -19.08 12.67
CA ASP A 109 -8.84 -19.46 13.80
C ASP A 109 -9.94 -20.48 13.39
N LYS A 110 -10.43 -20.37 12.17
CA LYS A 110 -11.42 -21.30 11.61
C LYS A 110 -10.81 -22.61 11.06
N GLY A 111 -9.48 -22.73 11.05
CA GLY A 111 -8.74 -23.93 10.64
C GLY A 111 -8.86 -24.26 9.14
N ARG A 112 -9.08 -23.27 8.27
CA ARG A 112 -9.32 -23.46 6.83
C ARG A 112 -8.48 -22.49 6.00
N VAL A 113 -7.17 -22.51 6.17
CA VAL A 113 -6.28 -21.66 5.37
C VAL A 113 -6.01 -22.34 4.03
N ASP A 114 -6.38 -21.64 2.96
CA ASP A 114 -6.02 -22.00 1.59
C ASP A 114 -4.64 -21.42 1.25
N ASP A 115 -3.87 -22.15 0.42
CA ASP A 115 -2.52 -21.75 0.01
C ASP A 115 -2.52 -20.37 -0.68
N GLN A 116 -3.53 -20.09 -1.51
CA GLN A 116 -3.66 -18.78 -2.17
C GLN A 116 -3.80 -17.65 -1.16
N LEU A 117 -4.65 -17.84 -0.14
CA LEU A 117 -4.84 -16.85 0.92
C LEU A 117 -3.58 -16.66 1.74
N ALA A 118 -2.88 -17.75 2.11
CA ALA A 118 -1.64 -17.68 2.88
C ALA A 118 -0.53 -16.93 2.12
N VAL A 119 -0.34 -17.24 0.83
CA VAL A 119 0.63 -16.55 -0.04
C VAL A 119 0.26 -15.08 -0.20
N ALA A 120 -1.00 -14.78 -0.49
CA ALA A 120 -1.46 -13.40 -0.67
C ALA A 120 -1.33 -12.59 0.62
N ALA A 121 -1.65 -13.17 1.79
CA ALA A 121 -1.49 -12.52 3.09
C ALA A 121 -0.02 -12.25 3.42
N ALA A 122 0.88 -13.22 3.18
CA ALA A 122 2.30 -13.05 3.40
C ALA A 122 2.89 -11.94 2.51
N LEU A 123 2.55 -11.92 1.21
CA LEU A 123 2.98 -10.87 0.29
C LEU A 123 2.44 -9.50 0.70
N THR A 124 1.16 -9.42 1.06
CA THR A 124 0.54 -8.17 1.51
C THR A 124 1.20 -7.67 2.78
N ALA A 125 1.45 -8.56 3.75
CA ALA A 125 2.11 -8.21 5.01
C ALA A 125 3.51 -7.66 4.75
N LEU A 126 4.32 -8.33 3.94
CA LEU A 126 5.68 -7.90 3.64
C LEU A 126 5.72 -6.56 2.88
N ILE A 127 5.03 -6.50 1.74
CA ILE A 127 5.07 -5.32 0.87
C ILE A 127 4.43 -4.13 1.58
N GLY A 128 3.30 -4.34 2.24
CA GLY A 128 2.57 -3.27 2.91
C GLY A 128 3.33 -2.70 4.13
N ILE A 129 3.96 -3.55 4.96
CA ILE A 129 4.72 -3.06 6.13
C ILE A 129 6.01 -2.35 5.71
N VAL A 130 6.71 -2.85 4.69
CA VAL A 130 7.87 -2.16 4.10
C VAL A 130 7.44 -0.78 3.56
N THR A 131 6.29 -0.71 2.89
CA THR A 131 5.74 0.54 2.40
C THR A 131 5.40 1.50 3.52
N LEU A 132 4.73 1.04 4.57
CA LEU A 132 4.39 1.87 5.73
C LEU A 132 5.64 2.47 6.37
N THR A 133 6.58 1.62 6.77
CA THR A 133 7.76 2.07 7.52
C THR A 133 8.73 2.86 6.65
N GLY A 134 8.95 2.44 5.41
CA GLY A 134 9.75 3.18 4.44
C GLY A 134 9.18 4.56 4.14
N SER A 135 7.87 4.67 3.99
CA SER A 135 7.17 5.94 3.74
C SER A 135 7.22 6.88 4.94
N LEU A 136 7.10 6.37 6.16
CA LEU A 136 7.27 7.17 7.39
C LEU A 136 8.69 7.74 7.50
N VAL A 137 9.71 6.93 7.17
CA VAL A 137 11.10 7.41 7.12
C VAL A 137 11.28 8.45 6.02
N ALA A 138 10.73 8.24 4.83
CA ALA A 138 10.79 9.19 3.72
C ALA A 138 10.12 10.53 4.11
N PHE A 139 8.94 10.46 4.72
CA PHE A 139 8.22 11.63 5.25
C PHE A 139 9.08 12.38 6.27
N ALA A 140 9.62 11.69 7.28
CA ALA A 140 10.41 12.31 8.34
C ALA A 140 11.70 12.95 7.80
N LYS A 141 12.32 12.36 6.77
CA LYS A 141 13.48 12.95 6.09
C LYS A 141 13.14 14.20 5.28
N LEU A 142 12.01 14.19 4.57
CA LEU A 142 11.55 15.34 3.81
C LEU A 142 11.08 16.50 4.70
N GLN A 143 10.67 16.18 5.94
CA GLN A 143 10.38 17.19 6.96
C GLN A 143 11.63 17.66 7.72
N GLU A 144 12.81 17.15 7.34
CA GLU A 144 14.09 17.45 7.99
C GLU A 144 14.14 17.10 9.51
N VAL A 145 13.16 16.32 9.99
CA VAL A 145 13.10 15.83 11.39
C VAL A 145 14.11 14.71 11.60
N LEU A 146 14.38 13.91 10.55
CA LEU A 146 15.26 12.75 10.62
C LEU A 146 16.51 12.99 9.78
N SER A 147 17.66 13.14 10.44
CA SER A 147 18.98 13.31 9.79
C SER A 147 19.82 12.03 9.77
N LEU A 148 19.22 10.86 10.02
CA LEU A 148 19.94 9.58 10.05
C LEU A 148 20.58 9.27 8.68
N ARG A 149 21.84 8.87 8.75
CA ARG A 149 22.62 8.37 7.60
C ARG A 149 22.81 6.86 7.72
N GLY A 150 23.08 6.22 6.59
CA GLY A 150 23.48 4.80 6.59
C GLY A 150 24.74 4.56 7.43
N PHE A 151 24.86 3.38 8.01
CA PHE A 151 26.00 2.98 8.82
C PHE A 151 26.73 1.78 8.19
N ARG A 152 28.00 1.56 8.63
CA ARG A 152 28.78 0.40 8.17
C ARG A 152 28.09 -0.90 8.60
N GLY A 153 27.93 -1.84 7.65
CA GLY A 153 27.23 -3.11 7.89
C GLY A 153 25.71 -3.10 7.62
N GLN A 154 25.10 -1.94 7.31
CA GLN A 154 23.69 -1.83 6.99
C GLN A 154 23.28 -2.74 5.81
N GLY A 155 24.16 -2.94 4.81
CA GLY A 155 23.90 -3.84 3.69
C GLY A 155 23.74 -5.30 4.13
N VAL A 156 24.60 -5.76 5.04
CA VAL A 156 24.52 -7.12 5.60
C VAL A 156 23.25 -7.28 6.42
N LEU A 157 22.94 -6.30 7.26
CA LEU A 157 21.72 -6.34 8.08
C LEU A 157 20.44 -6.36 7.22
N ARG A 158 20.39 -5.56 6.13
CA ARG A 158 19.28 -5.63 5.16
C ARG A 158 19.16 -6.99 4.51
N ALA A 159 20.29 -7.60 4.10
CA ALA A 159 20.29 -8.92 3.50
C ALA A 159 19.78 -9.99 4.48
N LEU A 160 20.21 -9.93 5.74
CA LEU A 160 19.73 -10.83 6.79
C LEU A 160 18.21 -10.65 7.04
N LEU A 161 17.74 -9.41 7.16
CA LEU A 161 16.31 -9.13 7.34
C LEU A 161 15.49 -9.58 6.13
N ALA A 162 15.99 -9.40 4.92
CA ALA A 162 15.34 -9.92 3.72
C ALA A 162 15.25 -11.45 3.74
N LEU A 163 16.33 -12.13 4.15
CA LEU A 163 16.34 -13.58 4.30
C LEU A 163 15.32 -14.05 5.36
N VAL A 164 15.30 -13.39 6.53
CA VAL A 164 14.32 -13.67 7.59
C VAL A 164 12.91 -13.43 7.09
N SER A 165 12.66 -12.36 6.33
CA SER A 165 11.35 -12.06 5.76
C SER A 165 10.89 -13.14 4.78
N VAL A 166 11.78 -13.58 3.87
CA VAL A 166 11.47 -14.66 2.92
C VAL A 166 11.22 -15.98 3.65
N ALA A 167 12.05 -16.32 4.63
CA ALA A 167 11.87 -17.54 5.43
C ALA A 167 10.56 -17.50 6.20
N SER A 168 10.24 -16.38 6.87
CA SER A 168 8.98 -16.21 7.60
C SER A 168 7.78 -16.26 6.66
N ALA A 169 7.85 -15.63 5.48
CA ALA A 169 6.79 -15.70 4.47
C ALA A 169 6.53 -17.14 4.02
N THR A 170 7.61 -17.91 3.80
CA THR A 170 7.51 -19.33 3.47
C THR A 170 6.83 -20.13 4.61
N MET A 171 7.21 -19.85 5.86
CA MET A 171 6.62 -20.52 7.02
C MET A 171 5.15 -20.16 7.24
N VAL A 172 4.72 -18.93 6.92
CA VAL A 172 3.29 -18.55 6.92
C VAL A 172 2.48 -19.42 5.97
N VAL A 173 3.06 -19.84 4.83
CA VAL A 173 2.38 -20.71 3.85
C VAL A 173 2.44 -22.18 4.28
N VAL A 174 3.61 -22.64 4.76
CA VAL A 174 3.81 -24.07 5.13
C VAL A 174 3.11 -24.43 6.44
N SER A 175 3.07 -23.51 7.39
CA SER A 175 2.51 -23.72 8.73
C SER A 175 1.61 -22.54 9.13
N PRO A 176 0.48 -22.34 8.45
CA PRO A 176 -0.38 -21.16 8.66
C PRO A 176 -0.98 -21.08 10.06
N GLY A 177 -1.08 -22.20 10.77
CA GLY A 177 -1.57 -22.25 12.15
C GLY A 177 -0.63 -21.61 13.17
N ASP A 178 0.64 -21.44 12.85
CA ASP A 178 1.61 -20.74 13.73
C ASP A 178 1.70 -19.26 13.36
N VAL A 179 0.84 -18.47 13.96
CA VAL A 179 0.72 -17.01 13.77
C VAL A 179 2.03 -16.26 14.11
N GLY A 180 2.95 -16.89 14.87
CA GLY A 180 4.24 -16.30 15.20
C GLY A 180 5.05 -15.94 13.96
N TRP A 181 4.99 -16.76 12.91
CA TRP A 181 5.68 -16.49 11.64
C TRP A 181 5.13 -15.26 10.92
N PHE A 182 3.82 -15.03 10.99
CA PHE A 182 3.21 -13.82 10.43
C PHE A 182 3.73 -12.55 11.13
N TRP A 183 3.78 -12.55 12.46
CA TRP A 183 4.28 -11.40 13.22
C TRP A 183 5.79 -11.20 13.05
N LEU A 184 6.56 -12.28 12.94
CA LEU A 184 7.99 -12.20 12.61
C LEU A 184 8.21 -11.57 11.23
N LEU A 185 7.39 -11.96 10.23
CA LEU A 185 7.40 -11.36 8.89
C LEU A 185 7.12 -9.86 8.94
N VAL A 186 6.08 -9.45 9.67
CA VAL A 186 5.73 -8.03 9.85
C VAL A 186 6.86 -7.27 10.55
N GLY A 187 7.45 -7.82 11.61
CA GLY A 187 8.56 -7.19 12.34
C GLY A 187 9.83 -7.05 11.50
N ALA A 188 10.24 -8.12 10.82
CA ALA A 188 11.41 -8.10 9.93
C ALA A 188 11.20 -7.16 8.72
N GLY A 189 10.02 -7.20 8.13
CA GLY A 189 9.63 -6.30 7.04
C GLY A 189 9.61 -4.83 7.47
N ALA A 190 9.13 -4.53 8.68
CA ALA A 190 9.15 -3.19 9.24
C ALA A 190 10.58 -2.64 9.34
N LEU A 191 11.49 -3.42 9.89
CA LEU A 191 12.90 -3.05 9.98
C LEU A 191 13.54 -2.92 8.60
N LEU A 192 13.18 -3.79 7.67
CA LEU A 192 13.66 -3.74 6.28
C LEU A 192 13.24 -2.45 5.59
N GLY A 193 12.00 -2.00 5.76
CA GLY A 193 11.49 -0.73 5.22
C GLY A 193 12.23 0.48 5.79
N VAL A 194 12.45 0.50 7.11
CA VAL A 194 13.25 1.56 7.77
C VAL A 194 14.66 1.59 7.21
N LEU A 195 15.39 0.47 7.24
CA LEU A 195 16.77 0.40 6.81
C LEU A 195 16.92 0.60 5.30
N GLY A 196 15.92 0.20 4.51
CA GLY A 196 15.89 0.44 3.07
C GLY A 196 15.90 1.93 2.74
N THR A 197 15.14 2.73 3.49
CA THR A 197 14.94 4.16 3.21
C THR A 197 15.93 5.08 3.93
N VAL A 198 16.41 4.70 5.13
CA VAL A 198 17.34 5.53 5.92
C VAL A 198 18.63 5.86 5.17
N ALA A 199 19.15 4.94 4.37
CA ALA A 199 20.40 5.16 3.63
C ALA A 199 20.29 6.14 2.45
N ILE A 200 19.07 6.40 1.96
CA ILE A 200 18.84 7.16 0.74
C ILE A 200 18.85 8.67 1.05
N GLY A 201 19.54 9.44 0.23
CA GLY A 201 19.64 10.90 0.38
C GLY A 201 18.34 11.62 0.01
N GLY A 202 18.16 12.86 0.53
CA GLY A 202 16.96 13.66 0.26
C GLY A 202 16.74 13.96 -1.24
N ALA A 203 17.82 14.11 -2.01
CA ALA A 203 17.74 14.35 -3.45
C ALA A 203 17.12 13.19 -4.24
N ASP A 204 17.29 11.95 -3.75
CA ASP A 204 16.76 10.74 -4.40
C ASP A 204 15.38 10.34 -3.83
N MET A 205 14.83 11.09 -2.85
CA MET A 205 13.54 10.79 -2.23
C MET A 205 12.36 10.75 -3.21
N PRO A 206 12.26 11.58 -4.24
CA PRO A 206 11.16 11.47 -5.21
C PRO A 206 11.10 10.09 -5.89
N VAL A 207 12.25 9.49 -6.20
CA VAL A 207 12.33 8.12 -6.77
C VAL A 207 11.83 7.09 -5.76
N VAL A 208 12.27 7.21 -4.51
CA VAL A 208 11.83 6.32 -3.41
C VAL A 208 10.34 6.40 -3.20
N ILE A 209 9.77 7.62 -3.21
CA ILE A 209 8.32 7.81 -3.05
C ILE A 209 7.55 7.16 -4.21
N ALA A 210 8.04 7.29 -5.44
CA ALA A 210 7.43 6.64 -6.61
C ALA A 210 7.48 5.10 -6.48
N LEU A 211 8.59 4.54 -5.98
CA LEU A 211 8.72 3.11 -5.73
C LEU A 211 7.80 2.65 -4.59
N LEU A 212 7.73 3.39 -3.49
CA LEU A 212 6.82 3.10 -2.38
C LEU A 212 5.34 3.21 -2.79
N ASN A 213 5.01 4.12 -3.72
CA ASN A 213 3.68 4.16 -4.33
C ASN A 213 3.37 2.89 -5.13
N ALA A 214 4.36 2.39 -5.91
CA ALA A 214 4.21 1.12 -6.60
C ALA A 214 3.97 -0.03 -5.61
N PHE A 215 4.71 -0.08 -4.52
CA PHE A 215 4.55 -1.08 -3.47
C PHE A 215 3.19 -0.96 -2.77
N SER A 216 2.70 0.26 -2.51
CA SER A 216 1.34 0.47 -1.99
C SER A 216 0.28 -0.12 -2.93
N GLY A 217 0.41 0.09 -4.25
CA GLY A 217 -0.46 -0.52 -5.25
C GLY A 217 -0.38 -2.05 -5.26
N LEU A 218 0.83 -2.62 -5.20
CA LEU A 218 1.02 -4.07 -5.14
C LEU A 218 0.45 -4.67 -3.84
N ALA A 219 0.63 -4.00 -2.69
CA ALA A 219 0.03 -4.42 -1.43
C ALA A 219 -1.50 -4.43 -1.49
N ALA A 220 -2.11 -3.40 -2.11
CA ALA A 220 -3.55 -3.38 -2.34
C ALA A 220 -4.01 -4.50 -3.28
N SER A 221 -3.25 -4.79 -4.34
CA SER A 221 -3.56 -5.89 -5.26
C SER A 221 -3.50 -7.26 -4.57
N THR A 222 -2.46 -7.52 -3.79
CA THR A 222 -2.34 -8.78 -3.04
C THR A 222 -3.39 -8.90 -1.93
N ALA A 223 -3.74 -7.79 -1.24
CA ALA A 223 -4.86 -7.74 -0.32
C ALA A 223 -6.20 -8.07 -1.02
N GLY A 224 -6.35 -7.69 -2.28
CA GLY A 224 -7.51 -8.04 -3.10
C GLY A 224 -7.70 -9.55 -3.26
N PHE A 225 -6.61 -10.33 -3.36
CA PHE A 225 -6.70 -11.79 -3.36
C PHE A 225 -7.10 -12.37 -1.99
N VAL A 226 -6.65 -11.74 -0.89
CA VAL A 226 -7.06 -12.16 0.46
C VAL A 226 -8.55 -11.94 0.69
N LEU A 227 -9.09 -10.85 0.15
CA LEU A 227 -10.48 -10.41 0.32
C LEU A 227 -11.43 -10.91 -0.78
N ASP A 228 -10.92 -11.65 -1.76
CA ASP A 228 -11.66 -12.01 -2.99
C ASP A 228 -12.34 -10.79 -3.65
N ASN A 229 -11.59 -9.67 -3.72
CA ASN A 229 -12.09 -8.39 -4.25
C ASN A 229 -11.42 -8.02 -5.59
N PRO A 230 -12.10 -8.26 -6.73
CA PRO A 230 -11.53 -7.97 -8.05
C PRO A 230 -11.20 -6.49 -8.28
N LEU A 231 -11.93 -5.57 -7.64
CA LEU A 231 -11.66 -4.14 -7.76
C LEU A 231 -10.28 -3.78 -7.19
N LEU A 232 -9.95 -4.31 -6.00
CA LEU A 232 -8.63 -4.10 -5.38
C LEU A 232 -7.51 -4.71 -6.22
N ILE A 233 -7.74 -5.92 -6.77
CA ILE A 233 -6.77 -6.58 -7.65
C ILE A 233 -6.48 -5.70 -8.88
N ILE A 234 -7.52 -5.24 -9.57
CA ILE A 234 -7.38 -4.43 -10.80
C ILE A 234 -6.75 -3.07 -10.48
N ALA A 235 -7.32 -2.33 -9.53
CA ALA A 235 -6.84 -1.00 -9.19
C ALA A 235 -5.42 -1.03 -8.64
N GLY A 236 -5.13 -1.96 -7.73
CA GLY A 236 -3.82 -2.14 -7.13
C GLY A 236 -2.76 -2.53 -8.15
N SER A 237 -3.06 -3.45 -9.06
CA SER A 237 -2.15 -3.86 -10.14
C SER A 237 -1.82 -2.71 -11.09
N LEU A 238 -2.83 -1.90 -11.46
CA LEU A 238 -2.63 -0.75 -12.33
C LEU A 238 -1.75 0.32 -11.67
N VAL A 239 -2.01 0.63 -10.39
CA VAL A 239 -1.20 1.59 -9.62
C VAL A 239 0.20 1.05 -9.42
N GLY A 240 0.35 -0.23 -9.06
CA GLY A 240 1.63 -0.88 -8.91
C GLY A 240 2.48 -0.85 -10.18
N ALA A 241 1.91 -1.28 -11.31
CA ALA A 241 2.60 -1.27 -12.60
C ALA A 241 2.97 0.15 -13.06
N SER A 242 2.04 1.10 -12.97
CA SER A 242 2.31 2.50 -13.34
C SER A 242 3.38 3.13 -12.45
N GLY A 243 3.39 2.81 -11.15
CA GLY A 243 4.39 3.29 -10.20
C GLY A 243 5.79 2.75 -10.50
N VAL A 244 5.93 1.45 -10.85
CA VAL A 244 7.22 0.88 -11.27
C VAL A 244 7.74 1.55 -12.54
N ILE A 245 6.88 1.73 -13.55
CA ILE A 245 7.25 2.40 -14.80
C ILE A 245 7.69 3.85 -14.52
N LEU A 246 6.94 4.58 -13.69
CA LEU A 246 7.31 5.95 -13.32
C LEU A 246 8.66 5.99 -12.61
N THR A 247 8.89 5.08 -11.66
CA THR A 247 10.17 4.98 -10.94
C THR A 247 11.33 4.76 -11.90
N GLN A 248 11.17 3.85 -12.87
CA GLN A 248 12.19 3.57 -13.87
C GLN A 248 12.49 4.80 -14.77
N ILE A 249 11.44 5.51 -15.22
CA ILE A 249 11.60 6.74 -15.99
C ILE A 249 12.34 7.80 -15.17
N MET A 250 12.00 7.97 -13.90
CA MET A 250 12.66 8.92 -13.00
C MET A 250 14.13 8.55 -12.78
N CYS A 251 14.45 7.29 -12.53
CA CYS A 251 15.83 6.81 -12.41
C CYS A 251 16.64 7.13 -13.66
N THR A 252 16.11 6.81 -14.84
CA THR A 252 16.75 7.11 -16.11
C THR A 252 16.98 8.61 -16.30
N SER A 253 15.98 9.45 -15.98
CA SER A 253 16.07 10.91 -16.10
C SER A 253 17.09 11.53 -15.14
N MET A 254 17.32 10.92 -13.99
CA MET A 254 18.30 11.36 -12.98
C MET A 254 19.66 10.69 -13.15
N ASN A 255 19.86 9.88 -14.20
CA ASN A 255 21.07 9.09 -14.44
C ASN A 255 21.44 8.22 -13.22
N ARG A 256 20.45 7.54 -12.65
CA ARG A 256 20.56 6.61 -11.53
C ARG A 256 20.10 5.23 -11.96
N SER A 257 20.68 4.18 -11.38
CA SER A 257 20.14 2.81 -11.45
C SER A 257 19.11 2.62 -10.32
N LEU A 258 18.11 1.82 -10.59
CA LEU A 258 17.13 1.37 -9.59
C LEU A 258 17.82 0.48 -8.54
#